data_35969a6f24418ccd44b63c3327ea6e19
#
_entry.id   35969a6f24418ccd44b63c3327ea6e19
#
_cell.length_a   1.000
_cell.length_b   1.000
_cell.length_c   1.000
_cell.angle_alpha   90.00
_cell.angle_beta   90.00
_cell.angle_gamma   90.00
#
_symmetry.space_group_name_H-M   'P 1'
#
loop_
_entity.id
_entity.type
_entity.pdbx_description
1 polymer ?
#
loop_
_entity_poly.entity_id
_entity_poly.type
_entity_poly.pdbx_seq_one_letter_code
_entity_poly.pdbx_strand_id
1 'polypeptide(L)'
;INPTKHYLRDSPERYFKTPSGKLEFYSEQMTQLGISPLPTFKEVSMQRFSKEQWERYPLYLTNGKEGAYFSSGYRHIESMKKHKAEAICELNPRTAAKYGLKEGEMIYIESRKGRIQQRLKISDYVHPNVVLAAFGWWDTEAENNQYEWRKYNLNILSEGDGLNCPATGSVQLRGIPVRVYSEEQSWGNPPKEKPELPAKKTAQAAAKSATETGTA
;
A
#
# COMPACT_ATOMS: atom_id res chain seq x y z
N ILE A 1 -31.14 -3.21 -15.02
CA ILE A 1 -30.23 -3.90 -14.06
C ILE A 1 -30.66 -3.45 -12.67
N ASN A 2 -31.18 -4.36 -11.86
CA ASN A 2 -31.56 -4.05 -10.49
C ASN A 2 -30.32 -4.16 -9.59
N PRO A 3 -29.74 -3.06 -9.11
CA PRO A 3 -28.49 -3.07 -8.33
C PRO A 3 -28.68 -3.58 -6.90
N THR A 4 -29.88 -3.91 -6.50
CA THR A 4 -30.22 -4.26 -5.11
C THR A 4 -30.42 -5.76 -4.87
N LYS A 5 -29.96 -6.64 -5.75
CA LYS A 5 -29.97 -8.06 -5.45
C LYS A 5 -29.02 -8.36 -4.31
N HIS A 6 -29.56 -8.47 -3.12
CA HIS A 6 -28.87 -8.98 -1.93
C HIS A 6 -28.78 -10.49 -2.01
N TYR A 7 -27.81 -11.01 -2.74
CA TYR A 7 -27.66 -12.43 -3.08
C TYR A 7 -27.74 -13.42 -1.90
N LEU A 8 -27.38 -12.98 -0.71
CA LEU A 8 -27.41 -13.82 0.48
C LEU A 8 -28.61 -13.56 1.39
N ARG A 9 -29.21 -12.37 1.30
CA ARG A 9 -30.32 -11.97 2.19
C ARG A 9 -31.66 -12.49 1.69
N ASP A 10 -31.88 -12.48 0.38
CA ASP A 10 -33.17 -12.75 -0.23
C ASP A 10 -33.22 -14.17 -0.88
N SER A 11 -32.16 -14.97 -0.75
CA SER A 11 -32.17 -16.37 -1.16
C SER A 11 -32.86 -17.24 -0.11
N PRO A 12 -33.84 -18.07 -0.47
CA PRO A 12 -34.43 -19.04 0.44
C PRO A 12 -33.40 -20.06 0.93
N GLU A 13 -32.36 -20.31 0.14
CA GLU A 13 -31.24 -21.18 0.49
C GLU A 13 -30.03 -20.35 0.90
N ARG A 14 -30.07 -19.80 2.08
CA ARG A 14 -28.94 -19.03 2.64
C ARG A 14 -27.82 -19.97 3.07
N TYR A 15 -26.95 -20.31 2.17
CA TYR A 15 -25.74 -21.07 2.52
C TYR A 15 -24.49 -20.39 1.96
N PHE A 16 -23.41 -20.53 2.68
CA PHE A 16 -22.08 -20.10 2.25
C PHE A 16 -21.36 -21.31 1.66
N LYS A 17 -20.56 -21.08 0.62
CA LYS A 17 -19.69 -22.11 0.04
C LYS A 17 -18.47 -22.34 0.92
N THR A 18 -18.71 -22.73 2.16
CA THR A 18 -17.72 -23.05 3.19
C THR A 18 -17.94 -24.47 3.67
N PRO A 19 -16.96 -25.14 4.29
CA PRO A 19 -17.14 -26.49 4.85
C PRO A 19 -18.33 -26.63 5.80
N SER A 20 -18.59 -25.61 6.62
CA SER A 20 -19.72 -25.59 7.55
C SER A 20 -21.05 -25.14 6.92
N GLY A 21 -21.05 -24.64 5.70
CA GLY A 21 -22.20 -23.97 5.08
C GLY A 21 -22.60 -22.66 5.76
N LYS A 22 -21.80 -22.14 6.68
CA LYS A 22 -22.00 -20.90 7.44
C LYS A 22 -20.89 -19.91 7.17
N LEU A 23 -21.09 -18.66 7.58
CA LEU A 23 -20.00 -17.67 7.63
C LEU A 23 -18.98 -18.14 8.67
N GLU A 24 -17.74 -18.41 8.21
CA GLU A 24 -16.67 -18.89 9.07
C GLU A 24 -15.72 -17.74 9.42
N PHE A 25 -15.56 -17.46 10.72
CA PHE A 25 -14.54 -16.57 11.26
C PHE A 25 -13.25 -17.34 11.59
N TYR A 26 -13.37 -18.59 11.97
CA TYR A 26 -12.28 -19.52 12.20
C TYR A 26 -12.14 -20.43 10.99
N SER A 27 -10.93 -20.47 10.40
CA SER A 27 -10.68 -21.26 9.19
C SER A 27 -9.90 -22.53 9.53
N GLU A 28 -10.56 -23.68 9.50
CA GLU A 28 -9.89 -24.97 9.66
C GLU A 28 -8.90 -25.27 8.52
N GLN A 29 -9.19 -24.79 7.32
CA GLN A 29 -8.28 -24.90 6.18
C GLN A 29 -6.95 -24.21 6.42
N MET A 30 -6.96 -23.03 7.07
CA MET A 30 -5.73 -22.34 7.48
C MET A 30 -4.96 -23.14 8.52
N THR A 31 -5.66 -23.74 9.49
CA THR A 31 -5.03 -24.62 10.50
C THR A 31 -4.32 -25.80 9.85
N GLN A 32 -4.94 -26.44 8.86
CA GLN A 32 -4.36 -27.57 8.13
C GLN A 32 -3.09 -27.16 7.35
N LEU A 33 -2.99 -25.90 6.95
CA LEU A 33 -1.81 -25.32 6.30
C LEU A 33 -0.75 -24.84 7.30
N GLY A 34 -0.94 -25.04 8.59
CA GLY A 34 -0.04 -24.53 9.64
C GLY A 34 -0.09 -23.02 9.83
N ILE A 35 -1.17 -22.36 9.39
CA ILE A 35 -1.38 -20.93 9.45
C ILE A 35 -2.40 -20.62 10.53
N SER A 36 -2.29 -19.45 11.19
CA SER A 36 -3.29 -19.04 12.18
C SER A 36 -4.69 -19.05 11.56
N PRO A 37 -5.67 -19.74 12.17
CA PRO A 37 -7.05 -19.79 11.67
C PRO A 37 -7.81 -18.47 11.81
N LEU A 38 -7.32 -17.59 12.65
CA LEU A 38 -7.85 -16.25 12.85
C LEU A 38 -6.88 -15.19 12.35
N PRO A 39 -7.37 -14.09 11.74
CA PRO A 39 -6.52 -12.99 11.36
C PRO A 39 -5.87 -12.36 12.60
N THR A 40 -4.56 -12.32 12.61
CA THR A 40 -3.77 -11.68 13.67
C THR A 40 -3.10 -10.44 13.10
N PHE A 41 -3.33 -9.28 13.73
CA PHE A 41 -2.61 -8.08 13.35
C PHE A 41 -1.12 -8.26 13.66
N LYS A 42 -0.32 -8.08 12.65
CA LYS A 42 1.13 -8.03 12.73
C LYS A 42 1.61 -6.76 12.06
N GLU A 43 2.32 -5.93 12.80
CA GLU A 43 2.92 -4.74 12.21
C GLU A 43 3.97 -5.13 11.18
N VAL A 44 3.79 -4.68 9.94
CA VAL A 44 4.67 -5.03 8.81
C VAL A 44 6.11 -4.58 9.07
N SER A 45 6.28 -3.42 9.67
CA SER A 45 7.57 -2.83 10.00
C SER A 45 8.41 -3.66 10.95
N MET A 46 7.77 -4.33 11.92
CA MET A 46 8.49 -5.00 13.01
C MET A 46 8.87 -6.45 12.71
N GLN A 47 8.32 -7.05 11.66
CA GLN A 47 8.44 -8.50 11.44
C GLN A 47 9.21 -8.91 10.20
N ARG A 48 9.36 -7.99 9.26
CA ARG A 48 9.84 -8.32 7.92
C ARG A 48 11.02 -7.48 7.45
N PHE A 49 11.30 -6.41 8.17
CA PHE A 49 12.36 -5.48 7.81
C PHE A 49 13.29 -5.26 9.00
N SER A 50 14.59 -5.29 8.76
CA SER A 50 15.56 -4.99 9.79
C SER A 50 15.50 -3.52 10.19
N LYS A 51 16.07 -3.21 11.35
CA LYS A 51 16.17 -1.82 11.83
C LYS A 51 16.91 -0.94 10.81
N GLU A 52 17.99 -1.45 10.22
CA GLU A 52 18.78 -0.75 9.21
C GLU A 52 17.98 -0.49 7.94
N GLN A 53 17.11 -1.42 7.54
CA GLN A 53 16.22 -1.22 6.39
C GLN A 53 15.21 -0.11 6.66
N TRP A 54 14.65 -0.04 7.87
CA TRP A 54 13.77 1.04 8.27
C TRP A 54 14.47 2.39 8.37
N GLU A 55 15.67 2.43 8.88
CA GLU A 55 16.45 3.66 8.94
C GLU A 55 16.76 4.19 7.54
N ARG A 56 16.99 3.30 6.58
CA ARG A 56 17.29 3.65 5.19
C ARG A 56 16.04 3.98 4.36
N TYR A 57 14.91 3.31 4.63
CA TYR A 57 13.65 3.44 3.89
C TYR A 57 12.50 3.73 4.86
N PRO A 58 12.41 4.97 5.39
CA PRO A 58 11.60 5.26 6.57
C PRO A 58 10.12 5.54 6.30
N LEU A 59 9.66 5.40 5.07
CA LEU A 59 8.28 5.65 4.69
C LEU A 59 7.59 4.36 4.28
N TYR A 60 6.27 4.31 4.45
CA TYR A 60 5.42 3.20 4.01
C TYR A 60 4.84 3.46 2.64
N LEU A 61 5.18 2.66 1.66
CA LEU A 61 4.53 2.71 0.35
C LEU A 61 3.14 2.05 0.44
N THR A 62 2.14 2.75 -0.06
CA THR A 62 0.83 2.19 -0.40
C THR A 62 0.44 2.59 -1.80
N ASN A 63 -0.58 1.95 -2.34
CA ASN A 63 -1.08 2.28 -3.67
C ASN A 63 -2.53 2.74 -3.65
N GLY A 64 -2.85 3.68 -4.53
CA GLY A 64 -4.19 4.10 -4.85
C GLY A 64 -4.61 3.60 -6.23
N LYS A 65 -5.86 3.18 -6.37
CA LYS A 65 -6.44 2.93 -7.69
C LYS A 65 -6.83 4.26 -8.33
N GLU A 66 -6.46 4.42 -9.58
CA GLU A 66 -6.86 5.58 -10.38
C GLU A 66 -8.29 5.40 -10.88
N GLY A 67 -9.16 6.38 -10.61
CA GLY A 67 -10.56 6.31 -11.03
C GLY A 67 -10.77 6.25 -12.54
N ALA A 68 -9.83 6.83 -13.31
CA ALA A 68 -9.88 6.83 -14.77
C ALA A 68 -9.43 5.50 -15.42
N TYR A 69 -8.76 4.62 -14.67
CA TYR A 69 -8.15 3.41 -15.23
C TYR A 69 -8.52 2.14 -14.46
N PHE A 70 -8.57 1.03 -15.15
CA PHE A 70 -8.69 -0.29 -14.54
C PHE A 70 -7.30 -0.90 -14.37
N SER A 71 -6.68 -0.63 -13.24
CA SER A 71 -5.28 -1.02 -12.96
C SER A 71 -4.32 -0.52 -14.04
N SER A 72 -3.68 -1.41 -14.81
CA SER A 72 -2.82 -1.07 -15.95
C SER A 72 -3.57 -0.89 -17.28
N GLY A 73 -4.86 -1.23 -17.32
CA GLY A 73 -5.66 -1.19 -18.55
C GLY A 73 -6.18 0.20 -18.91
N TYR A 74 -6.52 0.35 -20.19
CA TYR A 74 -7.19 1.52 -20.80
C TYR A 74 -6.36 2.81 -20.87
N ARG A 75 -5.05 2.76 -20.62
CA ARG A 75 -4.18 3.95 -20.67
C ARG A 75 -4.00 4.52 -22.07
N HIS A 76 -4.22 3.74 -23.11
CA HIS A 76 -4.18 4.16 -24.52
C HIS A 76 -5.44 4.92 -24.96
N ILE A 77 -6.49 5.00 -24.14
CA ILE A 77 -7.74 5.67 -24.48
C ILE A 77 -7.61 7.16 -24.21
N GLU A 78 -7.72 7.99 -25.27
CA GLU A 78 -7.53 9.45 -25.18
C GLU A 78 -8.47 10.14 -24.16
N SER A 79 -9.72 9.73 -24.06
CA SER A 79 -10.65 10.29 -23.08
C SER A 79 -10.22 10.04 -21.63
N MET A 80 -9.58 8.90 -21.37
CA MET A 80 -9.04 8.56 -20.06
C MET A 80 -7.75 9.34 -19.76
N LYS A 81 -6.87 9.52 -20.75
CA LYS A 81 -5.67 10.34 -20.64
C LYS A 81 -5.98 11.78 -20.26
N LYS A 82 -7.07 12.36 -20.77
CA LYS A 82 -7.51 13.73 -20.41
C LYS A 82 -7.82 13.87 -18.92
N HIS A 83 -8.25 12.81 -18.24
CA HIS A 83 -8.50 12.85 -16.80
C HIS A 83 -7.22 12.69 -15.99
N LYS A 84 -6.28 11.89 -16.47
CA LYS A 84 -5.01 11.65 -15.78
C LYS A 84 -3.93 11.22 -16.77
N ALA A 85 -3.06 12.16 -17.08
CA ALA A 85 -1.99 11.98 -18.09
C ALA A 85 -0.72 11.38 -17.50
N GLU A 86 -0.48 11.54 -16.19
CA GLU A 86 0.80 11.20 -15.55
C GLU A 86 0.63 10.33 -14.32
N ALA A 87 1.68 9.59 -13.98
CA ALA A 87 1.79 8.88 -12.71
C ALA A 87 1.99 9.89 -11.59
N ILE A 88 1.07 9.94 -10.63
CA ILE A 88 1.12 10.86 -9.50
C ILE A 88 1.31 10.07 -8.21
N CYS A 89 2.26 10.48 -7.39
CA CYS A 89 2.33 10.08 -6.00
C CYS A 89 1.90 11.23 -5.09
N GLU A 90 1.27 10.90 -3.99
CA GLU A 90 0.83 11.88 -3.01
C GLU A 90 1.64 11.74 -1.72
N LEU A 91 2.09 12.87 -1.19
CA LEU A 91 2.79 12.98 0.10
C LEU A 91 2.12 14.03 0.98
N ASN A 92 2.20 13.79 2.29
CA ASN A 92 1.80 14.80 3.26
C ASN A 92 2.71 16.05 3.18
N PRO A 93 2.19 17.28 3.40
CA PRO A 93 2.99 18.50 3.41
C PRO A 93 4.19 18.45 4.34
N ARG A 94 4.04 17.84 5.53
CA ARG A 94 5.15 17.67 6.48
C ARG A 94 6.26 16.79 5.91
N THR A 95 5.88 15.74 5.21
CA THR A 95 6.83 14.83 4.56
C THR A 95 7.52 15.51 3.40
N ALA A 96 6.79 16.19 2.54
CA ALA A 96 7.37 16.95 1.42
C ALA A 96 8.37 17.99 1.94
N ALA A 97 8.01 18.78 2.95
CA ALA A 97 8.90 19.75 3.57
C ALA A 97 10.15 19.12 4.19
N LYS A 98 9.99 17.99 4.90
CA LYS A 98 11.10 17.25 5.52
C LYS A 98 12.15 16.79 4.50
N TYR A 99 11.71 16.38 3.32
CA TYR A 99 12.58 15.90 2.25
C TYR A 99 12.93 17.00 1.22
N GLY A 100 12.50 18.25 1.46
CA GLY A 100 12.77 19.39 0.58
C GLY A 100 12.12 19.27 -0.80
N LEU A 101 10.99 18.56 -0.90
CA LEU A 101 10.27 18.27 -2.14
C LEU A 101 9.19 19.31 -2.40
N LYS A 102 8.94 19.63 -3.68
CA LYS A 102 7.99 20.66 -4.10
C LYS A 102 6.81 20.06 -4.87
N GLU A 103 5.66 20.72 -4.79
CA GLU A 103 4.47 20.39 -5.57
C GLU A 103 4.81 20.33 -7.07
N GLY A 104 4.33 19.30 -7.75
CA GLY A 104 4.53 19.12 -9.18
C GLY A 104 5.91 18.65 -9.61
N GLU A 105 6.83 18.42 -8.68
CA GLU A 105 8.17 17.92 -8.96
C GLU A 105 8.15 16.43 -9.34
N MET A 106 9.03 16.01 -10.26
CA MET A 106 9.27 14.61 -10.52
C MET A 106 10.19 14.05 -9.43
N ILE A 107 9.72 13.08 -8.69
CA ILE A 107 10.48 12.49 -7.58
C ILE A 107 10.73 11.00 -7.79
N TYR A 108 11.80 10.53 -7.21
CA TYR A 108 12.06 9.10 -7.07
C TYR A 108 11.40 8.53 -5.83
N ILE A 109 10.81 7.37 -5.98
CA ILE A 109 10.35 6.49 -4.91
C ILE A 109 11.20 5.24 -5.00
N GLU A 110 11.89 4.91 -3.93
CA GLU A 110 12.88 3.84 -3.94
C GLU A 110 12.69 2.88 -2.76
N SER A 111 12.73 1.60 -3.05
CA SER A 111 12.86 0.50 -2.10
C SER A 111 14.23 -0.17 -2.23
N ARG A 112 14.51 -1.18 -1.43
CA ARG A 112 15.73 -1.99 -1.59
C ARG A 112 15.80 -2.77 -2.92
N LYS A 113 14.68 -2.94 -3.62
CA LYS A 113 14.59 -3.70 -4.89
C LYS A 113 14.78 -2.84 -6.13
N GLY A 114 14.43 -1.58 -6.04
CA GLY A 114 14.55 -0.68 -7.17
C GLY A 114 13.98 0.70 -6.90
N ARG A 115 13.88 1.48 -7.96
CA ARG A 115 13.32 2.84 -7.90
C ARG A 115 12.40 3.09 -9.08
N ILE A 116 11.42 3.95 -8.86
CA ILE A 116 10.51 4.47 -9.88
C ILE A 116 10.43 5.99 -9.78
N GLN A 117 9.85 6.61 -10.80
CA GLN A 117 9.59 8.05 -10.82
C GLN A 117 8.08 8.30 -10.90
N GLN A 118 7.60 9.26 -10.14
CA GLN A 118 6.23 9.76 -10.26
C GLN A 118 6.19 11.25 -9.92
N ARG A 119 5.23 11.98 -10.46
CA ARG A 119 5.05 13.40 -10.15
C ARG A 119 4.45 13.57 -8.77
N LEU A 120 5.03 14.46 -7.97
CA LEU A 120 4.57 14.74 -6.62
C LEU A 120 3.32 15.62 -6.64
N LYS A 121 2.32 15.20 -5.87
CA LYS A 121 1.20 16.00 -5.41
C LYS A 121 1.22 16.06 -3.88
N ILE A 122 1.17 17.24 -3.32
CA ILE A 122 1.12 17.44 -1.87
C ILE A 122 -0.34 17.36 -1.42
N SER A 123 -0.64 16.52 -0.42
CA SER A 123 -2.00 16.21 -0.01
C SER A 123 -2.11 15.97 1.49
N ASP A 124 -2.98 16.74 2.15
CA ASP A 124 -3.26 16.60 3.58
C ASP A 124 -3.97 15.28 3.93
N TYR A 125 -4.56 14.60 2.96
CA TYR A 125 -5.23 13.31 3.15
C TYR A 125 -4.26 12.16 3.40
N VAL A 126 -2.99 12.32 3.03
CA VAL A 126 -1.98 11.29 3.19
C VAL A 126 -1.31 11.42 4.56
N HIS A 127 -1.18 10.31 5.27
CA HIS A 127 -0.48 10.31 6.55
C HIS A 127 1.02 10.65 6.37
N PRO A 128 1.67 11.41 7.28
CA PRO A 128 3.07 11.85 7.12
C PRO A 128 4.09 10.74 6.86
N ASN A 129 3.84 9.51 7.31
CA ASN A 129 4.77 8.40 7.10
C ASN A 129 4.44 7.55 5.86
N VAL A 130 3.47 7.98 5.03
CA VAL A 130 2.97 7.21 3.90
C VAL A 130 3.31 7.89 2.57
N VAL A 131 3.67 7.08 1.59
CA VAL A 131 3.77 7.42 0.18
C VAL A 131 2.60 6.75 -0.53
N LEU A 132 1.65 7.51 -1.04
CA LEU A 132 0.54 7.01 -1.84
C LEU A 132 0.90 7.13 -3.32
N ALA A 133 1.22 6.05 -3.98
CA ALA A 133 1.71 6.06 -5.36
C ALA A 133 0.71 5.48 -6.36
N ALA A 134 0.76 5.95 -7.60
CA ALA A 134 -0.07 5.47 -8.68
C ALA A 134 0.22 4.00 -8.99
N PHE A 135 -0.84 3.21 -9.15
CA PHE A 135 -0.76 1.78 -9.38
C PHE A 135 -0.83 1.41 -10.88
N GLY A 136 -0.01 0.43 -11.28
CA GLY A 136 -0.09 -0.16 -12.62
C GLY A 136 0.27 0.81 -13.76
N TRP A 137 1.15 1.79 -13.53
CA TRP A 137 1.47 2.81 -14.52
C TRP A 137 2.48 2.33 -15.56
N TRP A 138 2.29 2.80 -16.80
CA TRP A 138 3.18 2.67 -17.94
C TRP A 138 2.90 3.82 -18.92
N ASP A 139 3.87 4.18 -19.74
CA ASP A 139 3.78 5.29 -20.69
C ASP A 139 3.34 4.80 -22.06
N THR A 140 2.21 5.31 -22.55
CA THR A 140 1.68 4.96 -23.87
C THR A 140 2.37 5.64 -25.03
N GLU A 141 3.10 6.72 -24.76
CA GLU A 141 3.79 7.56 -25.75
C GLU A 141 5.29 7.22 -25.86
N ALA A 142 5.76 6.27 -25.04
CA ALA A 142 7.16 5.88 -25.10
C ALA A 142 7.50 5.23 -26.44
N GLU A 143 8.53 5.72 -27.09
CA GLU A 143 8.99 5.23 -28.40
C GLU A 143 9.51 3.79 -28.37
N ASN A 144 9.86 3.29 -27.19
CA ASN A 144 10.32 1.92 -27.03
C ASN A 144 9.15 0.95 -26.81
N ASN A 145 9.30 -0.29 -27.27
CA ASN A 145 8.32 -1.35 -27.12
C ASN A 145 8.07 -1.77 -25.65
N GLN A 146 8.73 -1.18 -24.69
CA GLN A 146 8.58 -1.47 -23.26
C GLN A 146 7.70 -0.45 -22.54
N TYR A 147 7.22 0.60 -23.21
CA TYR A 147 6.32 1.59 -22.65
C TYR A 147 6.78 2.17 -21.30
N GLU A 148 8.10 2.27 -21.09
CA GLU A 148 8.72 2.83 -19.88
C GLU A 148 8.17 2.26 -18.54
N TRP A 149 7.54 1.07 -18.54
CA TRP A 149 6.90 0.54 -17.35
C TRP A 149 7.88 0.40 -16.16
N ARG A 150 9.14 0.12 -16.43
CA ARG A 150 10.17 0.01 -15.38
C ARG A 150 10.41 1.33 -14.66
N LYS A 151 10.13 2.44 -15.31
CA LYS A 151 10.30 3.78 -14.77
C LYS A 151 9.18 4.17 -13.80
N TYR A 152 7.97 3.65 -14.00
CA TYR A 152 6.77 4.13 -13.31
C TYR A 152 6.03 3.09 -12.46
N ASN A 153 6.21 1.79 -12.73
CA ASN A 153 5.37 0.75 -12.18
C ASN A 153 5.80 0.32 -10.78
N LEU A 154 4.87 0.34 -9.84
CA LEU A 154 5.09 -0.05 -8.43
C LEU A 154 5.67 -1.45 -8.25
N ASN A 155 5.43 -2.37 -9.18
CA ASN A 155 5.96 -3.73 -9.07
C ASN A 155 7.49 -3.78 -9.04
N ILE A 156 8.16 -2.73 -9.53
CA ILE A 156 9.64 -2.60 -9.41
C ILE A 156 10.08 -2.49 -7.95
N LEU A 157 9.22 -1.95 -7.09
CA LEU A 157 9.51 -1.72 -5.68
C LEU A 157 9.10 -2.89 -4.78
N SER A 158 8.28 -3.82 -5.30
CA SER A 158 7.74 -4.93 -4.52
C SER A 158 8.80 -6.02 -4.30
N GLU A 159 8.74 -6.61 -3.10
CA GLU A 159 9.62 -7.70 -2.73
C GLU A 159 8.92 -9.03 -2.93
N GLY A 160 9.39 -9.82 -3.89
CA GLY A 160 8.86 -11.18 -4.14
C GLY A 160 9.31 -12.21 -3.09
N ASP A 161 10.39 -11.91 -2.36
CA ASP A 161 11.03 -12.90 -1.50
C ASP A 161 10.57 -12.79 -0.04
N GLY A 162 9.83 -13.79 0.43
CA GLY A 162 9.48 -13.94 1.86
C GLY A 162 8.37 -13.05 2.39
N LEU A 163 7.79 -12.18 1.57
CA LEU A 163 6.66 -11.30 1.95
C LEU A 163 5.33 -11.75 1.36
N ASN A 164 5.28 -12.96 0.85
CA ASN A 164 4.07 -13.51 0.27
C ASN A 164 3.12 -14.03 1.36
N CYS A 165 1.84 -13.93 1.09
CA CYS A 165 0.85 -14.61 1.91
C CYS A 165 1.15 -16.11 1.93
N PRO A 166 1.35 -16.74 3.10
CA PRO A 166 1.72 -18.16 3.17
C PRO A 166 0.62 -19.09 2.63
N ALA A 167 -0.64 -18.65 2.60
CA ALA A 167 -1.75 -19.44 2.10
C ALA A 167 -1.93 -19.32 0.59
N THR A 168 -1.76 -18.13 0.01
CA THR A 168 -2.11 -17.85 -1.38
C THR A 168 -0.92 -17.52 -2.27
N GLY A 169 0.26 -17.33 -1.71
CA GLY A 169 1.44 -16.85 -2.42
C GLY A 169 1.35 -15.38 -2.88
N SER A 170 0.27 -14.68 -2.54
CA SER A 170 0.08 -13.29 -2.97
C SER A 170 1.15 -12.36 -2.41
N VAL A 171 1.75 -11.57 -3.29
CA VAL A 171 2.80 -10.59 -2.94
C VAL A 171 2.19 -9.44 -2.15
N GLN A 172 2.91 -8.97 -1.15
CA GLN A 172 2.53 -7.77 -0.42
C GLN A 172 2.83 -6.51 -1.25
N LEU A 173 1.78 -5.75 -1.54
CA LEU A 173 1.85 -4.51 -2.32
C LEU A 173 1.65 -3.24 -1.48
N ARG A 174 1.56 -3.36 -0.16
CA ARG A 174 1.34 -2.25 0.77
C ARG A 174 2.26 -2.36 1.97
N GLY A 175 2.66 -1.21 2.49
CA GLY A 175 3.56 -1.16 3.62
C GLY A 175 5.01 -1.54 3.27
N ILE A 176 5.40 -1.40 2.01
CA ILE A 176 6.77 -1.60 1.57
C ILE A 176 7.61 -0.41 2.07
N PRO A 177 8.75 -0.64 2.73
CA PRO A 177 9.65 0.43 3.12
C PRO A 177 10.24 1.13 1.91
N VAL A 178 10.09 2.45 1.86
CA VAL A 178 10.61 3.28 0.76
C VAL A 178 11.21 4.58 1.30
N ARG A 179 12.00 5.21 0.45
CA ARG A 179 12.43 6.60 0.59
C ARG A 179 12.04 7.40 -0.63
N VAL A 180 11.97 8.72 -0.48
CA VAL A 180 11.65 9.64 -1.57
C VAL A 180 12.73 10.73 -1.66
N TYR A 181 13.02 11.19 -2.88
CA TYR A 181 13.99 12.25 -3.14
C TYR A 181 13.78 12.84 -4.54
N SER A 182 14.22 14.07 -4.75
CA SER A 182 14.21 14.71 -6.07
C SER A 182 15.36 14.23 -6.94
N GLU A 183 15.29 14.52 -8.25
CA GLU A 183 16.36 14.20 -9.19
C GLU A 183 17.67 14.94 -8.87
N GLU A 184 17.57 16.15 -8.31
CA GLU A 184 18.71 16.96 -7.88
C GLU A 184 19.38 16.45 -6.60
N GLN A 185 18.65 15.68 -5.78
CA GLN A 185 19.18 15.08 -4.56
C GLN A 185 19.93 13.80 -4.91
N SER A 186 21.25 13.89 -5.02
CA SER A 186 22.07 12.71 -5.29
C SER A 186 21.85 11.61 -4.26
N TRP A 187 21.84 10.37 -4.71
CA TRP A 187 21.93 9.17 -3.89
C TRP A 187 23.08 9.29 -2.87
N GLY A 188 22.82 9.61 -1.65
CA GLY A 188 23.88 9.68 -0.63
C GLY A 188 23.55 10.49 0.61
N ASN A 189 22.59 11.37 0.54
CA ASN A 189 22.18 12.18 1.69
C ASN A 189 20.76 11.81 2.15
N PRO A 190 20.59 10.79 3.01
CA PRO A 190 19.33 10.63 3.73
C PRO A 190 19.10 11.87 4.59
N PRO A 191 17.84 12.28 4.84
CA PRO A 191 17.55 13.40 5.72
C PRO A 191 18.22 13.19 7.09
N LYS A 192 18.78 14.24 7.64
CA LYS A 192 19.52 14.18 8.91
C LYS A 192 18.66 13.84 10.14
N GLU A 193 17.34 13.96 10.02
CA GLU A 193 16.40 13.66 11.10
C GLU A 193 15.75 12.29 10.91
N LYS A 194 15.79 11.48 11.96
CA LYS A 194 15.07 10.20 12.00
C LYS A 194 13.56 10.47 12.00
N PRO A 195 12.75 9.72 11.22
CA PRO A 195 11.31 9.81 11.35
C PRO A 195 10.89 9.40 12.76
N GLU A 196 10.02 10.20 13.38
CA GLU A 196 9.35 9.77 14.60
C GLU A 196 8.50 8.53 14.28
N LEU A 197 8.87 7.42 14.88
CA LEU A 197 8.00 6.25 14.89
C LEU A 197 6.69 6.65 15.57
N PRO A 198 5.51 6.27 15.03
CA PRO A 198 4.26 6.55 15.72
C PRO A 198 4.37 6.01 17.15
N ALA A 199 4.10 6.89 18.12
CA ALA A 199 4.15 6.53 19.54
C ALA A 199 3.34 5.24 19.74
N LYS A 200 3.95 4.22 20.33
CA LYS A 200 3.27 2.99 20.70
C LYS A 200 2.08 3.39 21.59
N LYS A 201 0.86 3.31 21.07
CA LYS A 201 -0.33 3.32 21.93
C LYS A 201 -0.19 2.07 22.79
N THR A 202 0.23 2.26 24.02
CA THR A 202 0.38 1.20 25.01
C THR A 202 -0.97 0.48 25.13
N ALA A 203 -0.96 -0.82 25.00
CA ALA A 203 -2.14 -1.72 25.09
C ALA A 203 -2.84 -1.65 26.47
N GLN A 204 -2.42 -0.76 27.35
CA GLN A 204 -3.00 -0.55 28.69
C GLN A 204 -4.31 0.23 28.70
N ALA A 205 -4.66 0.95 27.61
CA ALA A 205 -5.94 1.67 27.56
C ALA A 205 -7.15 0.76 27.22
N ALA A 206 -6.90 -0.36 26.56
CA ALA A 206 -7.99 -1.31 26.19
C ALA A 206 -8.37 -2.26 27.33
N ALA A 207 -7.50 -2.47 28.33
CA ALA A 207 -7.79 -3.34 29.48
C ALA A 207 -8.63 -2.67 30.57
N LYS A 208 -8.64 -1.33 30.63
CA LYS A 208 -9.44 -0.59 31.64
C LYS A 208 -10.90 -0.43 31.28
N SER A 209 -11.28 -0.49 29.98
CA SER A 209 -12.69 -0.37 29.57
C SER A 209 -13.48 -1.69 29.65
N ALA A 210 -12.78 -2.83 29.78
CA ALA A 210 -13.43 -4.14 29.84
C ALA A 210 -13.78 -4.58 31.28
N THR A 211 -13.30 -3.86 32.31
CA THR A 211 -13.55 -4.20 33.74
C THR A 211 -14.67 -3.37 34.37
N GLU A 212 -15.19 -2.32 33.70
CA GLU A 212 -16.24 -1.47 34.28
C GLU A 212 -17.67 -1.78 33.81
N THR A 213 -17.89 -2.78 32.95
CA THR A 213 -19.24 -3.15 32.50
C THR A 213 -19.73 -4.51 33.02
N GLY A 214 -19.19 -5.00 34.13
CA GLY A 214 -19.51 -6.31 34.67
C GLY A 214 -20.05 -6.28 36.09
N THR A 215 -20.86 -5.29 36.51
CA THR A 215 -21.65 -5.34 37.75
C THR A 215 -22.82 -4.36 37.66
N ALA A 216 -23.95 -4.82 37.15
CA ALA A 216 -25.30 -4.38 37.52
C ALA A 216 -26.28 -5.43 37.00
#